data_f3e091a1c4f743b6be045bdae12a02bc
#
_entry.id   f3e091a1c4f743b6be045bdae12a02bc
#
_cell.length_a   1.000
_cell.length_b   1.000
_cell.length_c   1.000
_cell.angle_alpha   90.00
_cell.angle_beta   90.00
_cell.angle_gamma   90.00
#
_symmetry.space_group_name_H-M   'P 1'
#
loop_
_entity.id
_entity.type
_entity.pdbx_description
1 polymer ?
#
loop_
_entity_poly.entity_id
_entity_poly.type
_entity_poly.pdbx_seq_one_letter_code
_entity_poly.pdbx_strand_id
1 'polypeptide(L)'
;MMTTRMIRGLFVVLVAATLFGMAACGKAEPPPAAVEDDTLGGQIGVLNYTDVPIGVVYVNGHWAGGMVANAGGTKWIGGIAVPKHWDPNFKVTIKWSDDELFEKDEKALYTKEVSVEKYPPEDASFFYVAFYPHQEVKLYLTKWGPGAAADPYRLEDPTDACLKRKAPKERETCYAPEFREEYRMLQRKGRD
;
A
#
# COMPACT_ATOMS: atom_id res chain seq x y z
N MET A 1 -52.15 -14.44 61.71
CA MET A 1 -51.42 -15.66 61.26
C MET A 1 -51.79 -16.06 59.80
N MET A 2 -51.91 -15.09 58.89
CA MET A 2 -52.44 -15.35 57.55
C MET A 2 -51.56 -14.89 56.40
N THR A 3 -50.40 -14.33 56.68
CA THR A 3 -49.53 -13.74 55.66
C THR A 3 -48.34 -14.64 55.19
N THR A 4 -47.99 -15.69 55.97
CA THR A 4 -46.80 -16.51 55.65
C THR A 4 -47.09 -17.61 54.63
N ARG A 5 -48.34 -18.00 54.42
CA ARG A 5 -48.72 -19.07 53.45
C ARG A 5 -48.83 -18.55 52.02
N MET A 6 -49.22 -17.26 51.83
CA MET A 6 -49.30 -16.65 50.48
C MET A 6 -47.93 -16.42 49.85
N ILE A 7 -46.91 -16.05 50.64
CA ILE A 7 -45.56 -15.78 50.14
C ILE A 7 -44.85 -17.06 49.65
N ARG A 8 -45.13 -18.23 50.32
CA ARG A 8 -44.55 -19.51 49.87
C ARG A 8 -45.15 -20.02 48.54
N GLY A 9 -46.43 -19.74 48.27
CA GLY A 9 -47.08 -20.11 47.00
C GLY A 9 -46.55 -19.29 45.81
N LEU A 10 -46.31 -17.98 46.06
CA LEU A 10 -45.80 -17.07 45.01
C LEU A 10 -44.34 -17.39 44.62
N PHE A 11 -43.50 -17.79 45.58
CA PHE A 11 -42.11 -18.17 45.30
C PHE A 11 -41.97 -19.45 44.49
N VAL A 12 -42.85 -20.45 44.73
CA VAL A 12 -42.83 -21.73 43.97
C VAL A 12 -43.29 -21.54 42.54
N VAL A 13 -44.23 -20.66 42.27
CA VAL A 13 -44.70 -20.35 40.91
C VAL A 13 -43.64 -19.57 40.12
N LEU A 14 -42.93 -18.67 40.80
CA LEU A 14 -41.87 -17.85 40.14
C LEU A 14 -40.65 -18.72 39.78
N VAL A 15 -40.27 -19.70 40.60
CA VAL A 15 -39.12 -20.61 40.32
C VAL A 15 -39.48 -21.62 39.23
N ALA A 16 -40.74 -22.03 39.11
CA ALA A 16 -41.18 -22.93 38.04
C ALA A 16 -41.23 -22.23 36.66
N ALA A 17 -41.51 -20.92 36.61
CA ALA A 17 -41.51 -20.12 35.37
C ALA A 17 -40.11 -19.86 34.82
N THR A 18 -39.07 -19.79 35.66
CA THR A 18 -37.70 -19.57 35.24
C THR A 18 -36.98 -20.80 34.68
N LEU A 19 -37.49 -22.00 34.96
CA LEU A 19 -36.90 -23.26 34.47
C LEU A 19 -37.37 -23.67 33.06
N PHE A 20 -38.44 -23.05 32.53
CA PHE A 20 -38.95 -23.35 31.20
C PHE A 20 -38.34 -22.48 30.08
N GLY A 21 -37.53 -21.48 30.42
CA GLY A 21 -36.94 -20.53 29.47
C GLY A 21 -35.61 -20.94 28.82
N MET A 22 -35.01 -22.10 29.17
CA MET A 22 -33.66 -22.46 28.69
C MET A 22 -33.61 -23.59 27.66
N ALA A 23 -34.69 -23.96 27.03
CA ALA A 23 -34.72 -25.03 26.03
C ALA A 23 -34.81 -24.52 24.57
N ALA A 24 -34.53 -23.24 24.30
CA ALA A 24 -34.32 -22.73 22.94
C ALA A 24 -32.82 -22.78 22.58
N CYS A 25 -32.23 -24.00 22.58
CA CYS A 25 -31.04 -24.24 21.78
C CYS A 25 -31.47 -24.19 20.31
N GLY A 26 -31.54 -22.97 19.74
CA GLY A 26 -31.54 -22.80 18.30
C GLY A 26 -30.32 -23.54 17.76
N LYS A 27 -30.50 -24.44 16.80
CA LYS A 27 -29.39 -24.97 16.00
C LYS A 27 -28.63 -23.74 15.52
N ALA A 28 -27.39 -23.56 15.97
CA ALA A 28 -26.50 -22.57 15.41
C ALA A 28 -26.43 -22.86 13.91
N GLU A 29 -26.96 -21.97 13.12
CA GLU A 29 -26.78 -22.01 11.68
C GLU A 29 -25.27 -22.05 11.42
N PRO A 30 -24.75 -23.00 10.63
CA PRO A 30 -23.35 -23.06 10.36
C PRO A 30 -22.93 -21.68 9.83
N PRO A 31 -21.80 -21.13 10.29
CA PRO A 31 -21.33 -19.83 9.80
C PRO A 31 -21.32 -19.90 8.27
N PRO A 32 -21.78 -18.84 7.58
CA PRO A 32 -21.73 -18.80 6.13
C PRO A 32 -20.32 -19.18 5.70
N ALA A 33 -20.23 -20.08 4.72
CA ALA A 33 -18.95 -20.49 4.17
C ALA A 33 -18.17 -19.20 3.89
N ALA A 34 -16.93 -19.12 4.42
CA ALA A 34 -16.08 -17.98 4.18
C ALA A 34 -16.01 -17.79 2.66
N VAL A 35 -16.54 -16.66 2.18
CA VAL A 35 -16.37 -16.28 0.77
C VAL A 35 -14.88 -16.19 0.58
N GLU A 36 -14.31 -17.06 -0.23
CA GLU A 36 -12.88 -17.01 -0.53
C GLU A 36 -12.61 -15.64 -1.16
N ASP A 37 -11.83 -14.81 -0.48
CA ASP A 37 -11.54 -13.47 -0.94
C ASP A 37 -10.68 -13.59 -2.20
N ASP A 38 -11.26 -13.28 -3.35
CA ASP A 38 -10.61 -13.34 -4.66
C ASP A 38 -9.63 -12.18 -4.86
N THR A 39 -9.31 -11.46 -3.80
CA THR A 39 -8.39 -10.33 -3.82
C THR A 39 -7.15 -10.56 -2.97
N LEU A 40 -6.07 -9.89 -3.33
CA LEU A 40 -4.82 -9.79 -2.58
C LEU A 40 -4.65 -8.35 -2.11
N GLY A 41 -4.22 -8.16 -0.86
CA GLY A 41 -3.85 -6.87 -0.34
C GLY A 41 -2.38 -6.55 -0.66
N GLY A 42 -2.11 -5.33 -1.14
CA GLY A 42 -0.74 -4.81 -1.29
C GLY A 42 -0.57 -3.49 -0.55
N GLN A 43 0.55 -3.33 0.17
CA GLN A 43 0.93 -2.03 0.72
C GLN A 43 1.49 -1.15 -0.39
N ILE A 44 1.01 0.11 -0.49
CA ILE A 44 1.42 1.00 -1.57
C ILE A 44 2.76 1.65 -1.25
N GLY A 45 3.71 1.53 -2.18
CA GLY A 45 4.98 2.24 -2.17
C GLY A 45 5.17 3.03 -3.46
N VAL A 46 5.81 4.18 -3.38
CA VAL A 46 6.13 5.03 -4.55
C VAL A 46 7.61 4.91 -4.89
N LEU A 47 7.91 4.69 -6.15
CA LEU A 47 9.28 4.71 -6.71
C LEU A 47 9.37 5.85 -7.73
N ASN A 48 10.32 6.74 -7.54
CA ASN A 48 10.54 7.86 -8.45
C ASN A 48 11.89 7.75 -9.14
N TYR A 49 11.89 7.33 -10.40
CA TYR A 49 13.09 7.24 -11.24
C TYR A 49 13.33 8.52 -12.06
N THR A 50 12.59 9.59 -11.77
CA THR A 50 12.73 10.88 -12.46
C THR A 50 13.63 11.84 -11.67
N ASP A 51 14.10 12.88 -12.33
CA ASP A 51 14.87 13.96 -11.71
C ASP A 51 13.98 15.05 -11.07
N VAL A 52 12.65 14.89 -11.15
CA VAL A 52 11.64 15.82 -10.62
C VAL A 52 10.93 15.18 -9.43
N PRO A 53 10.80 15.85 -8.28
CA PRO A 53 10.00 15.34 -7.16
C PRO A 53 8.54 15.14 -7.55
N ILE A 54 7.93 14.08 -7.02
CA ILE A 54 6.49 13.84 -7.11
C ILE A 54 5.89 14.30 -5.79
N GLY A 55 5.14 15.41 -5.81
CA GLY A 55 4.58 16.03 -4.61
C GLY A 55 3.43 15.23 -4.02
N VAL A 56 2.56 14.69 -4.86
CA VAL A 56 1.38 13.92 -4.44
C VAL A 56 1.06 12.81 -5.42
N VAL A 57 0.63 11.66 -4.87
CA VAL A 57 0.14 10.50 -5.63
C VAL A 57 -1.18 10.03 -5.04
N TYR A 58 -2.13 9.71 -5.91
CA TYR A 58 -3.38 9.05 -5.57
C TYR A 58 -3.50 7.75 -6.37
N VAL A 59 -3.91 6.68 -5.70
CA VAL A 59 -4.18 5.35 -6.27
C VAL A 59 -5.67 5.06 -6.08
N ASN A 60 -6.43 4.93 -7.16
CA ASN A 60 -7.89 4.79 -7.14
C ASN A 60 -8.59 5.86 -6.26
N GLY A 61 -8.07 7.09 -6.28
CA GLY A 61 -8.60 8.20 -5.49
C GLY A 61 -8.12 8.26 -4.02
N HIS A 62 -7.39 7.26 -3.53
CA HIS A 62 -6.80 7.25 -2.19
C HIS A 62 -5.39 7.84 -2.21
N TRP A 63 -5.10 8.73 -1.27
CA TRP A 63 -3.78 9.33 -1.15
C TRP A 63 -2.70 8.29 -0.83
N ALA A 64 -1.63 8.31 -1.58
CA ALA A 64 -0.49 7.38 -1.49
C ALA A 64 0.86 8.08 -1.25
N GLY A 65 0.84 9.35 -0.82
CA GLY A 65 2.04 10.11 -0.50
C GLY A 65 2.64 10.85 -1.67
N GLY A 66 3.92 11.09 -1.59
CA GLY A 66 4.78 11.65 -2.62
C GLY A 66 6.19 11.09 -2.47
N MET A 67 7.11 11.44 -3.39
CA MET A 67 8.46 10.94 -3.38
C MET A 67 9.43 11.95 -3.99
N VAL A 68 10.55 12.21 -3.31
CA VAL A 68 11.61 13.04 -3.85
C VAL A 68 12.22 12.42 -5.11
N ALA A 69 12.93 13.21 -5.90
CA ALA A 69 13.58 12.73 -7.11
C ALA A 69 14.55 11.56 -6.81
N ASN A 70 14.60 10.57 -7.68
CA ASN A 70 15.51 9.44 -7.63
C ASN A 70 15.48 8.66 -6.30
N ALA A 71 14.30 8.50 -5.71
CA ALA A 71 14.12 7.82 -4.42
C ALA A 71 12.86 6.93 -4.39
N GLY A 72 12.75 6.09 -3.37
CA GLY A 72 11.54 5.28 -3.18
C GLY A 72 11.69 4.08 -2.27
N GLY A 73 10.57 3.38 -2.07
CA GLY A 73 10.55 2.07 -1.44
C GLY A 73 10.61 2.01 0.09
N THR A 74 10.66 3.13 0.80
CA THR A 74 10.85 3.14 2.27
C THR A 74 9.63 3.57 3.07
N LYS A 75 8.59 4.09 2.43
CA LYS A 75 7.35 4.53 3.08
C LYS A 75 6.17 3.80 2.46
N TRP A 76 5.40 3.17 3.32
CA TRP A 76 4.18 2.46 2.94
C TRP A 76 2.98 3.28 3.38
N ILE A 77 2.12 3.67 2.45
CA ILE A 77 0.96 4.50 2.73
C ILE A 77 -0.27 3.86 2.14
N GLY A 78 -1.16 3.39 3.04
CA GLY A 78 -2.39 2.74 2.63
C GLY A 78 -2.18 1.36 2.02
N GLY A 79 -3.22 0.85 1.38
CA GLY A 79 -3.25 -0.45 0.73
C GLY A 79 -4.20 -0.44 -0.46
N ILE A 80 -4.01 -1.40 -1.31
CA ILE A 80 -4.88 -1.66 -2.47
C ILE A 80 -5.25 -3.13 -2.51
N ALA A 81 -6.48 -3.43 -2.89
CA ALA A 81 -6.90 -4.77 -3.24
C ALA A 81 -6.75 -4.97 -4.75
N VAL A 82 -6.12 -6.07 -5.13
CA VAL A 82 -5.94 -6.49 -6.53
C VAL A 82 -6.49 -7.90 -6.71
N PRO A 83 -6.87 -8.34 -7.93
CA PRO A 83 -7.31 -9.70 -8.18
C PRO A 83 -6.28 -10.73 -7.71
N LYS A 84 -6.71 -11.83 -7.06
CA LYS A 84 -5.83 -12.94 -6.65
C LYS A 84 -5.13 -13.59 -7.85
N HIS A 85 -5.84 -13.70 -8.94
CA HIS A 85 -5.29 -14.13 -10.22
C HIS A 85 -5.09 -12.91 -11.12
N TRP A 86 -3.88 -12.76 -11.66
CA TRP A 86 -3.59 -11.63 -12.53
C TRP A 86 -4.56 -11.54 -13.70
N ASP A 87 -5.15 -10.34 -13.89
CA ASP A 87 -6.05 -10.03 -14.98
C ASP A 87 -5.45 -8.88 -15.82
N PRO A 88 -5.17 -9.07 -17.12
CA PRO A 88 -4.63 -8.04 -18.00
C PRO A 88 -5.58 -6.85 -18.19
N ASN A 89 -6.89 -7.03 -17.90
CA ASN A 89 -7.90 -5.97 -18.01
C ASN A 89 -8.04 -5.17 -16.72
N PHE A 90 -7.48 -5.63 -15.61
CA PHE A 90 -7.51 -4.90 -14.36
C PHE A 90 -6.61 -3.66 -14.46
N LYS A 91 -7.22 -2.50 -14.24
CA LYS A 91 -6.55 -1.20 -14.30
C LYS A 91 -6.72 -0.43 -13.01
N VAL A 92 -5.71 0.34 -12.72
CA VAL A 92 -5.67 1.23 -11.56
C VAL A 92 -5.54 2.67 -12.05
N THR A 93 -6.37 3.56 -11.52
CA THR A 93 -6.28 4.97 -11.82
C THR A 93 -5.21 5.61 -10.94
N ILE A 94 -4.15 6.12 -11.55
CA ILE A 94 -3.10 6.90 -10.89
C ILE A 94 -3.31 8.37 -11.21
N LYS A 95 -3.35 9.21 -10.15
CA LYS A 95 -3.29 10.67 -10.30
C LYS A 95 -2.10 11.19 -9.52
N TRP A 96 -1.38 12.15 -10.09
CA TRP A 96 -0.20 12.71 -9.42
C TRP A 96 0.06 14.15 -9.87
N SER A 97 0.82 14.88 -9.07
CA SER A 97 1.45 16.12 -9.45
C SER A 97 2.93 16.04 -9.13
N ASP A 98 3.75 16.43 -10.08
CA ASP A 98 5.17 16.70 -9.87
C ASP A 98 5.39 18.21 -9.65
N ASP A 99 6.60 18.60 -9.24
CA ASP A 99 6.92 19.99 -8.96
C ASP A 99 6.73 20.87 -10.20
N GLU A 100 7.03 20.36 -11.41
CA GLU A 100 6.87 21.13 -12.64
C GLU A 100 5.40 21.43 -12.98
N LEU A 101 4.49 20.50 -12.72
CA LEU A 101 3.07 20.71 -12.91
C LEU A 101 2.50 21.62 -11.80
N PHE A 102 2.91 21.40 -10.56
CA PHE A 102 2.49 22.18 -9.41
C PHE A 102 2.88 23.66 -9.53
N GLU A 103 4.07 23.98 -10.04
CA GLU A 103 4.49 25.37 -10.31
C GLU A 103 3.61 26.05 -11.38
N LYS A 104 3.07 25.29 -12.31
CA LYS A 104 2.18 25.82 -13.38
C LYS A 104 0.76 25.96 -12.89
N ASP A 105 0.25 24.99 -12.16
CA ASP A 105 -1.09 24.94 -11.59
C ASP A 105 -1.10 24.02 -10.36
N GLU A 106 -1.17 24.60 -9.19
CA GLU A 106 -1.15 23.89 -7.89
C GLU A 106 -2.28 22.84 -7.74
N LYS A 107 -3.36 22.98 -8.52
CA LYS A 107 -4.53 22.06 -8.47
C LYS A 107 -4.51 21.03 -9.58
N ALA A 108 -3.61 21.14 -10.53
CA ALA A 108 -3.54 20.22 -11.64
C ALA A 108 -2.98 18.86 -11.22
N LEU A 109 -3.57 17.81 -11.81
CA LEU A 109 -3.10 16.43 -11.63
C LEU A 109 -3.02 15.76 -13.01
N TYR A 110 -1.90 15.13 -13.28
CA TYR A 110 -1.87 14.10 -14.31
C TYR A 110 -2.79 12.96 -13.90
N THR A 111 -3.42 12.31 -14.88
CA THR A 111 -4.29 11.16 -14.65
C THR A 111 -4.00 10.08 -15.68
N LYS A 112 -3.81 8.84 -15.23
CA LYS A 112 -3.55 7.70 -16.10
C LYS A 112 -4.19 6.43 -15.55
N GLU A 113 -4.81 5.65 -16.45
CA GLU A 113 -5.20 4.26 -16.14
C GLU A 113 -4.06 3.33 -16.54
N VAL A 114 -3.57 2.55 -15.58
CA VAL A 114 -2.38 1.71 -15.74
C VAL A 114 -2.72 0.27 -15.37
N SER A 115 -2.36 -0.69 -16.21
CA SER A 115 -2.45 -2.11 -15.89
C SER A 115 -1.32 -2.52 -14.94
N VAL A 116 -1.59 -3.46 -14.04
CA VAL A 116 -0.56 -4.03 -13.18
C VAL A 116 0.26 -5.05 -13.98
N GLU A 117 1.58 -4.98 -13.86
CA GLU A 117 2.48 -5.98 -14.44
C GLU A 117 2.10 -7.38 -13.95
N LYS A 118 2.33 -8.40 -14.76
CA LYS A 118 1.93 -9.78 -14.45
C LYS A 118 2.60 -10.26 -13.17
N TYR A 119 1.82 -10.71 -12.19
CA TYR A 119 2.29 -11.20 -10.89
C TYR A 119 1.75 -12.59 -10.58
N PRO A 120 2.48 -13.42 -9.85
CA PRO A 120 1.97 -14.64 -9.22
C PRO A 120 1.37 -14.29 -7.84
N PRO A 121 0.29 -15.00 -7.40
CA PRO A 121 -0.39 -14.71 -6.15
C PRO A 121 0.50 -14.73 -4.90
N GLU A 122 1.49 -15.62 -4.88
CA GLU A 122 2.43 -15.80 -3.76
C GLU A 122 3.42 -14.66 -3.58
N ASP A 123 3.55 -13.76 -4.55
CA ASP A 123 4.46 -12.63 -4.49
C ASP A 123 3.77 -11.32 -4.07
N ALA A 124 2.46 -11.36 -3.79
CA ALA A 124 1.72 -10.19 -3.39
C ALA A 124 2.05 -9.74 -1.97
N SER A 125 2.63 -8.57 -1.81
CA SER A 125 2.87 -7.89 -0.53
C SER A 125 2.98 -6.39 -0.72
N PHE A 126 3.76 -5.94 -1.70
CA PHE A 126 4.02 -4.54 -1.99
C PHE A 126 3.49 -4.18 -3.38
N PHE A 127 2.75 -3.08 -3.42
CA PHE A 127 2.23 -2.51 -4.65
C PHE A 127 3.00 -1.23 -4.97
N TYR A 128 3.93 -1.32 -5.91
CA TYR A 128 4.75 -0.18 -6.29
C TYR A 128 4.13 0.61 -7.44
N VAL A 129 4.00 1.92 -7.24
CA VAL A 129 3.73 2.91 -8.29
C VAL A 129 5.07 3.51 -8.69
N ALA A 130 5.58 3.11 -9.84
CA ALA A 130 6.89 3.53 -10.34
C ALA A 130 6.76 4.59 -11.44
N PHE A 131 7.34 5.75 -11.20
CA PHE A 131 7.38 6.89 -12.13
C PHE A 131 8.72 6.90 -12.87
N TYR A 132 8.65 6.94 -14.19
CA TYR A 132 9.79 7.01 -15.09
C TYR A 132 9.77 8.32 -15.88
N PRO A 133 10.88 8.72 -16.53
CA PRO A 133 10.91 9.87 -17.42
C PRO A 133 9.77 9.83 -18.46
N HIS A 134 9.40 11.02 -18.98
CA HIS A 134 8.33 11.18 -19.97
C HIS A 134 6.93 10.76 -19.48
N GLN A 135 6.67 10.92 -18.17
CA GLN A 135 5.39 10.58 -17.52
C GLN A 135 4.99 9.11 -17.71
N GLU A 136 5.93 8.22 -17.92
CA GLU A 136 5.65 6.80 -17.90
C GLU A 136 5.40 6.35 -16.45
N VAL A 137 4.32 5.59 -16.24
CA VAL A 137 3.97 5.01 -14.93
C VAL A 137 3.77 3.53 -15.12
N LYS A 138 4.40 2.73 -14.26
CA LYS A 138 4.24 1.27 -14.18
C LYS A 138 3.81 0.85 -12.79
N LEU A 139 3.07 -0.25 -12.71
CA LEU A 139 2.55 -0.80 -11.46
C LEU A 139 3.07 -2.21 -11.29
N TYR A 140 3.69 -2.49 -10.14
CA TYR A 140 4.24 -3.79 -9.81
C TYR A 140 3.65 -4.31 -8.52
N LEU A 141 3.32 -5.60 -8.48
CA LEU A 141 2.93 -6.29 -7.27
C LEU A 141 3.98 -7.36 -6.99
N THR A 142 4.72 -7.22 -5.89
CA THR A 142 5.84 -8.09 -5.54
C THR A 142 6.02 -8.18 -4.03
N LYS A 143 6.65 -9.23 -3.54
CA LYS A 143 7.09 -9.34 -2.14
C LYS A 143 8.50 -8.78 -1.91
N TRP A 144 9.17 -8.33 -2.96
CA TRP A 144 10.55 -7.89 -2.92
C TRP A 144 10.66 -6.38 -2.91
N GLY A 145 11.63 -5.87 -2.15
CA GLY A 145 12.02 -4.46 -2.25
C GLY A 145 12.85 -4.17 -3.50
N PRO A 146 12.91 -2.90 -3.96
CA PRO A 146 13.81 -2.49 -5.03
C PRO A 146 15.26 -2.85 -4.72
N GLY A 147 16.01 -3.30 -5.72
CA GLY A 147 17.38 -3.78 -5.57
C GLY A 147 17.52 -5.25 -5.15
N ALA A 148 16.43 -5.95 -4.83
CA ALA A 148 16.49 -7.34 -4.45
C ALA A 148 16.82 -8.23 -5.68
N ALA A 149 17.87 -9.06 -5.56
CA ALA A 149 18.30 -9.92 -6.65
C ALA A 149 17.25 -10.98 -7.06
N ALA A 150 16.35 -11.35 -6.14
CA ALA A 150 15.29 -12.32 -6.37
C ALA A 150 14.00 -11.71 -6.96
N ASP A 151 13.91 -10.38 -7.12
CA ASP A 151 12.76 -9.73 -7.70
C ASP A 151 12.62 -10.10 -9.20
N PRO A 152 11.49 -10.69 -9.62
CA PRO A 152 11.28 -11.08 -11.01
C PRO A 152 11.28 -9.88 -11.97
N TYR A 153 10.89 -8.70 -11.50
CA TYR A 153 10.90 -7.46 -12.30
C TYR A 153 12.27 -6.79 -12.31
N ARG A 154 13.19 -7.22 -11.42
CA ARG A 154 14.52 -6.61 -11.25
C ARG A 154 14.44 -5.10 -11.06
N LEU A 155 13.48 -4.67 -10.24
CA LEU A 155 13.35 -3.25 -9.87
C LEU A 155 14.63 -2.80 -9.19
N GLU A 156 15.33 -1.89 -9.83
CA GLU A 156 16.51 -1.26 -9.21
C GLU A 156 16.07 -0.28 -8.12
N ASP A 157 16.95 -0.06 -7.13
CA ASP A 157 16.78 1.10 -6.27
C ASP A 157 16.85 2.38 -7.12
N PRO A 158 15.91 3.34 -6.97
CA PRO A 158 15.90 4.55 -7.81
C PRO A 158 17.17 5.38 -7.73
N THR A 159 17.83 5.43 -6.56
CA THR A 159 19.12 6.12 -6.40
C THR A 159 20.22 5.41 -7.18
N ASP A 160 20.29 4.08 -7.10
CA ASP A 160 21.26 3.29 -7.85
C ASP A 160 21.05 3.41 -9.36
N ALA A 161 19.78 3.38 -9.81
CA ALA A 161 19.43 3.60 -11.21
C ALA A 161 19.88 4.99 -11.70
N CYS A 162 19.73 6.03 -10.86
CA CYS A 162 20.21 7.37 -11.15
C CYS A 162 21.75 7.41 -11.24
N LEU A 163 22.46 6.81 -10.28
CA LEU A 163 23.94 6.78 -10.26
C LEU A 163 24.53 6.11 -11.48
N LYS A 164 23.87 5.11 -12.05
CA LYS A 164 24.28 4.43 -13.28
C LYS A 164 24.11 5.30 -14.52
N ARG A 165 23.03 6.08 -14.60
CA ARG A 165 22.74 6.92 -15.79
C ARG A 165 23.43 8.28 -15.78
N LYS A 166 23.83 8.81 -14.60
CA LYS A 166 24.42 10.14 -14.46
C LYS A 166 25.95 10.11 -14.61
N ALA A 167 26.49 11.12 -15.26
CA ALA A 167 27.93 11.32 -15.29
C ALA A 167 28.49 11.56 -13.87
N PRO A 168 29.74 11.18 -13.56
CA PRO A 168 30.31 11.28 -12.20
C PRO A 168 30.11 12.63 -11.51
N LYS A 169 30.23 13.73 -12.25
CA LYS A 169 30.07 15.10 -11.74
C LYS A 169 28.62 15.47 -11.38
N GLU A 170 27.65 14.70 -11.87
CA GLU A 170 26.22 14.95 -11.68
C GLU A 170 25.60 14.00 -10.65
N ARG A 171 26.33 12.98 -10.18
CA ARG A 171 25.82 11.93 -9.30
C ARG A 171 25.32 12.43 -7.96
N GLU A 172 25.78 13.57 -7.48
CA GLU A 172 25.25 14.18 -6.25
C GLU A 172 23.75 14.52 -6.36
N THR A 173 23.26 14.77 -7.59
CA THR A 173 21.83 15.06 -7.82
C THR A 173 20.94 13.83 -7.65
N CYS A 174 21.52 12.63 -7.59
CA CYS A 174 20.78 11.39 -7.30
C CYS A 174 20.38 11.26 -5.84
N TYR A 175 20.94 12.06 -4.96
CA TYR A 175 20.60 12.07 -3.54
C TYR A 175 19.66 13.22 -3.21
N ALA A 176 18.80 13.04 -2.22
CA ALA A 176 18.00 14.11 -1.68
C ALA A 176 18.89 15.24 -1.15
N PRO A 177 18.47 16.50 -1.21
CA PRO A 177 19.32 17.66 -0.89
C PRO A 177 20.04 17.54 0.44
N GLU A 178 19.39 16.99 1.46
CA GLU A 178 19.93 16.79 2.81
C GLU A 178 21.10 15.80 2.87
N PHE A 179 21.21 14.86 1.92
CA PHE A 179 22.29 13.86 1.88
C PHE A 179 23.43 14.21 0.91
N ARG A 180 23.31 15.29 0.12
CA ARG A 180 24.31 15.65 -0.89
C ARG A 180 25.66 16.03 -0.29
N GLU A 181 25.66 16.68 0.87
CA GLU A 181 26.90 17.06 1.55
C GLU A 181 27.66 15.83 2.08
N GLU A 182 26.97 14.86 2.65
CA GLU A 182 27.55 13.58 3.06
C GLU A 182 28.20 12.87 1.86
N TYR A 183 27.49 12.78 0.73
CA TYR A 183 28.03 12.21 -0.49
C TYR A 183 29.33 12.92 -0.94
N ARG A 184 29.38 14.27 -0.92
CA ARG A 184 30.57 15.02 -1.26
C ARG A 184 31.76 14.73 -0.32
N MET A 185 31.49 14.58 0.98
CA MET A 185 32.52 14.23 1.96
C MET A 185 33.09 12.83 1.70
N LEU A 186 32.23 11.84 1.40
CA LEU A 186 32.68 10.49 1.05
C LEU A 186 33.55 10.48 -0.22
N GLN A 187 33.18 11.25 -1.23
CA GLN A 187 33.97 11.38 -2.47
C GLN A 187 35.35 12.03 -2.26
N ARG A 188 35.49 12.89 -1.26
CA ARG A 188 36.81 13.49 -0.90
C ARG A 188 37.69 12.46 -0.20
N LYS A 189 37.17 11.73 0.76
CA LYS A 189 37.91 10.68 1.50
C LYS A 189 38.41 9.53 0.63
N GLY A 190 37.70 9.20 -0.44
CA GLY A 190 38.11 8.12 -1.37
C GLY A 190 39.14 8.53 -2.41
N ARG A 191 39.66 9.81 -2.36
CA ARG A 191 40.72 10.35 -3.24
C ARG A 191 42.05 10.50 -2.54
N ASP A 192 42.09 10.37 -1.23
CA ASP A 192 43.29 10.35 -0.39
C ASP A 192 43.75 8.89 -0.17
#